data_d47f451c5a88c5feea048e76479371be
#
_entry.id   d47f451c5a88c5feea048e76479371be
#
_cell.length_a   1.000
_cell.length_b   1.000
_cell.length_c   1.000
_cell.angle_alpha   90.00
_cell.angle_beta   90.00
_cell.angle_gamma   90.00
#
_symmetry.space_group_name_H-M   'P 1'
#
loop_
_entity.id
_entity.type
_entity.pdbx_description
1 polymer ?
#
loop_
_entity_poly.entity_id
_entity_poly.type
_entity_poly.pdbx_seq_one_letter_code
_entity_poly.pdbx_strand_id
1 'polypeptide(L)'
;MGRKQTKKVIFENITVLDAGAKGVSVAKAPEGQVIFIPNVVPGDVVDVQTFKKRKAYFEGKAIKFHQYSSDRVEPVCQHFGACGGCKWQNMNYDKQLFYKNQEVFNNLKRIGKIELPIFEPILGSAKQFFYRNKMEFGFSDSRWMTDAEIQSGTEIENKNALGFHIPKMWDKILDIEKCHLQEDPSNAIRNEIKRFATENNITFFNARNHTGLLRTLMIRTASTGEIMVLLQFFQEDKAQRELLLNHIYATFPQITSLLYVINGKANDTLYDQDIKLFQGRDYILEEMEGLH
;
A
#
# COMPACT_ATOMS: atom_id res chain seq x y z
N MET A 1 23.19 20.15 -14.38
CA MET A 1 23.40 20.66 -12.99
C MET A 1 23.40 19.48 -12.04
N GLY A 2 24.56 19.10 -11.50
CA GLY A 2 24.70 17.98 -10.56
C GLY A 2 23.99 18.27 -9.25
N ARG A 3 23.11 17.37 -8.82
CA ARG A 3 22.44 17.42 -7.51
C ARG A 3 23.50 17.36 -6.43
N LYS A 4 23.70 18.44 -5.67
CA LYS A 4 24.59 18.42 -4.48
C LYS A 4 24.16 17.26 -3.59
N GLN A 5 25.03 16.26 -3.43
CA GLN A 5 24.83 15.19 -2.46
C GLN A 5 24.76 15.81 -1.06
N THR A 6 23.60 15.75 -0.44
CA THR A 6 23.44 16.17 0.96
C THR A 6 24.27 15.21 1.80
N LYS A 7 25.24 15.75 2.59
CA LYS A 7 26.08 14.95 3.48
C LYS A 7 25.16 14.16 4.42
N LYS A 8 25.22 12.84 4.37
CA LYS A 8 24.46 11.97 5.27
C LYS A 8 25.00 12.17 6.68
N VAL A 9 24.13 12.49 7.63
CA VAL A 9 24.46 12.60 9.05
C VAL A 9 23.86 11.39 9.75
N ILE A 10 24.61 10.76 10.65
CA ILE A 10 24.12 9.71 11.54
C ILE A 10 23.96 10.32 12.92
N PHE A 11 22.80 10.14 13.53
CA PHE A 11 22.52 10.44 14.92
C PHE A 11 22.38 9.11 15.65
N GLU A 12 23.19 8.91 16.69
CA GLU A 12 23.22 7.68 17.46
C GLU A 12 22.33 7.77 18.71
N ASN A 13 21.80 6.63 19.15
CA ASN A 13 21.01 6.49 20.39
C ASN A 13 19.83 7.49 20.50
N ILE A 14 19.13 7.72 19.40
CA ILE A 14 18.00 8.65 19.37
C ILE A 14 16.74 7.96 19.88
N THR A 15 16.13 8.53 20.91
CA THR A 15 14.83 8.08 21.42
C THR A 15 13.71 8.64 20.53
N VAL A 16 12.84 7.77 20.08
CA VAL A 16 11.60 8.11 19.34
C VAL A 16 10.57 8.60 20.35
N LEU A 17 10.07 9.83 20.17
CA LEU A 17 9.27 10.52 21.17
C LEU A 17 7.77 10.47 20.91
N ASP A 18 7.36 10.51 19.65
CA ASP A 18 5.96 10.70 19.28
C ASP A 18 5.69 10.08 17.89
N ALA A 19 4.42 9.85 17.58
CA ALA A 19 3.98 9.47 16.23
C ALA A 19 3.30 10.67 15.57
N GLY A 20 3.78 11.01 14.38
CA GLY A 20 3.26 12.14 13.61
C GLY A 20 2.34 11.72 12.47
N ALA A 21 1.84 12.72 11.77
CA ALA A 21 1.00 12.54 10.60
C ALA A 21 1.61 11.61 9.56
N LYS A 22 0.75 10.93 8.77
CA LYS A 22 1.14 10.03 7.66
C LYS A 22 1.97 8.82 8.09
N GLY A 23 1.92 8.46 9.37
CA GLY A 23 2.58 7.26 9.91
C GLY A 23 4.10 7.36 10.02
N VAL A 24 4.67 8.56 10.11
CA VAL A 24 6.05 8.77 10.50
C VAL A 24 6.13 9.07 11.98
N SER A 25 7.18 8.58 12.63
CA SER A 25 7.43 8.92 14.03
C SER A 25 8.39 10.11 14.14
N VAL A 26 8.38 10.73 15.31
CA VAL A 26 9.09 11.98 15.59
C VAL A 26 10.14 11.76 16.68
N ALA A 27 11.34 12.22 16.42
CA ALA A 27 12.44 12.28 17.37
C ALA A 27 13.08 13.67 17.35
N LYS A 28 14.05 13.91 18.24
CA LYS A 28 14.85 15.14 18.26
C LYS A 28 16.34 14.79 18.12
N ALA A 29 17.02 15.55 17.27
CA ALA A 29 18.47 15.57 17.22
C ALA A 29 19.02 16.19 18.50
N PRO A 30 20.31 15.97 18.87
CA PRO A 30 20.93 16.57 20.04
C PRO A 30 20.79 18.08 20.13
N GLU A 31 20.79 18.78 18.99
CA GLU A 31 20.61 20.23 18.88
C GLU A 31 19.12 20.68 18.89
N GLY A 32 18.20 19.77 19.16
CA GLY A 32 16.75 20.05 19.28
C GLY A 32 15.95 20.03 17.97
N GLN A 33 16.58 19.87 16.82
CA GLN A 33 15.87 19.79 15.53
C GLN A 33 15.05 18.50 15.44
N VAL A 34 13.88 18.60 14.83
CA VAL A 34 12.98 17.45 14.63
C VAL A 34 13.56 16.49 13.60
N ILE A 35 13.42 15.19 13.86
CA ILE A 35 13.74 14.12 12.92
C ILE A 35 12.46 13.30 12.66
N PHE A 36 12.06 13.17 11.39
CA PHE A 36 10.98 12.30 10.97
C PHE A 36 11.55 10.94 10.52
N ILE A 37 11.06 9.86 11.14
CA ILE A 37 11.58 8.51 10.97
C ILE A 37 10.42 7.56 10.69
N PRO A 38 10.34 6.90 9.51
CA PRO A 38 9.34 5.87 9.24
C PRO A 38 9.69 4.55 9.93
N ASN A 39 8.70 3.68 10.11
CA ASN A 39 8.82 2.29 10.57
C ASN A 39 9.40 2.12 11.99
N VAL A 40 9.42 3.18 12.79
CA VAL A 40 9.76 3.14 14.22
C VAL A 40 8.55 3.47 15.07
N VAL A 41 8.57 3.04 16.33
CA VAL A 41 7.49 3.21 17.30
C VAL A 41 8.00 4.14 18.41
N PRO A 42 7.19 5.08 18.94
CA PRO A 42 7.58 5.87 20.10
C PRO A 42 8.04 4.98 21.26
N GLY A 43 9.18 5.33 21.85
CA GLY A 43 9.89 4.52 22.84
C GLY A 43 11.02 3.65 22.27
N ASP A 44 11.11 3.47 20.95
CA ASP A 44 12.31 2.88 20.35
C ASP A 44 13.55 3.77 20.59
N VAL A 45 14.71 3.16 20.78
CA VAL A 45 16.01 3.85 20.76
C VAL A 45 16.81 3.35 19.56
N VAL A 46 17.16 4.26 18.65
CA VAL A 46 17.69 3.91 17.33
C VAL A 46 18.85 4.81 16.89
N ASP A 47 19.72 4.27 16.04
CA ASP A 47 20.61 5.10 15.23
C ASP A 47 19.89 5.50 13.94
N VAL A 48 19.93 6.80 13.62
CA VAL A 48 19.21 7.37 12.49
C VAL A 48 20.16 7.91 11.45
N GLN A 49 20.11 7.38 10.24
CA GLN A 49 20.79 7.96 9.08
C GLN A 49 19.86 8.91 8.36
N THR A 50 20.27 10.19 8.26
CA THR A 50 19.49 11.19 7.54
C THR A 50 19.73 11.08 6.03
N PHE A 51 18.67 11.27 5.25
CA PHE A 51 18.73 11.34 3.78
C PHE A 51 18.25 12.69 3.23
N LYS A 52 17.65 13.52 4.08
CA LYS A 52 17.20 14.86 3.70
C LYS A 52 17.29 15.81 4.91
N LYS A 53 17.87 16.99 4.65
CA LYS A 53 17.91 18.10 5.61
C LYS A 53 17.05 19.25 5.09
N ARG A 54 16.19 19.77 5.95
CA ARG A 54 15.46 21.01 5.76
C ARG A 54 15.89 22.02 6.83
N LYS A 55 15.48 23.31 6.69
CA LYS A 55 15.86 24.33 7.67
C LYS A 55 15.43 23.96 9.10
N ALA A 56 14.24 23.40 9.27
CA ALA A 56 13.64 23.12 10.58
C ALA A 56 13.65 21.63 10.99
N TYR A 57 13.95 20.68 10.08
CA TYR A 57 13.87 19.25 10.36
C TYR A 57 14.76 18.39 9.47
N PHE A 58 14.95 17.14 9.90
CA PHE A 58 15.55 16.06 9.11
C PHE A 58 14.51 15.02 8.74
N GLU A 59 14.74 14.34 7.62
CA GLU A 59 14.10 13.06 7.30
C GLU A 59 15.21 12.00 7.31
N GLY A 60 14.96 10.91 8.02
CA GLY A 60 15.94 9.83 8.17
C GLY A 60 15.30 8.45 8.23
N LYS A 61 16.12 7.42 8.28
CA LYS A 61 15.69 6.03 8.52
C LYS A 61 16.50 5.46 9.67
N ALA A 62 15.88 4.61 10.48
CA ALA A 62 16.57 3.82 11.48
C ALA A 62 17.51 2.82 10.76
N ILE A 63 18.75 2.74 11.21
CA ILE A 63 19.77 1.82 10.69
C ILE A 63 20.20 0.78 11.72
N LYS A 64 19.93 1.06 13.00
CA LYS A 64 20.19 0.13 14.11
C LYS A 64 19.19 0.40 15.22
N PHE A 65 18.71 -0.64 15.86
CA PHE A 65 17.88 -0.57 17.06
C PHE A 65 18.71 -0.97 18.27
N HIS A 66 18.71 -0.13 19.30
CA HIS A 66 19.37 -0.40 20.59
C HIS A 66 18.34 -0.91 21.60
N GLN A 67 17.10 -0.39 21.53
CA GLN A 67 16.00 -0.80 22.37
C GLN A 67 14.70 -0.74 21.59
N TYR A 68 13.86 -1.74 21.74
CA TYR A 68 12.51 -1.75 21.21
C TYR A 68 11.51 -1.19 22.24
N SER A 69 10.55 -0.42 21.76
CA SER A 69 9.42 0.07 22.55
C SER A 69 8.56 -1.10 23.04
N SER A 70 8.00 -0.99 24.26
CA SER A 70 6.99 -1.93 24.76
C SER A 70 5.67 -1.90 23.97
N ASP A 71 5.44 -0.83 23.22
CA ASP A 71 4.25 -0.67 22.36
C ASP A 71 4.43 -1.29 20.97
N ARG A 72 5.62 -1.86 20.70
CA ARG A 72 5.91 -2.54 19.45
C ARG A 72 5.29 -3.93 19.43
N VAL A 73 4.73 -4.28 18.28
CA VAL A 73 4.24 -5.63 17.97
C VAL A 73 4.85 -6.12 16.67
N GLU A 74 4.90 -7.44 16.51
CA GLU A 74 5.34 -8.03 15.24
C GLU A 74 4.25 -7.82 14.18
N PRO A 75 4.58 -7.23 13.02
CA PRO A 75 3.63 -7.06 11.94
C PRO A 75 3.13 -8.40 11.39
N VAL A 76 1.83 -8.54 11.23
CA VAL A 76 1.23 -9.75 10.62
C VAL A 76 1.60 -9.90 9.14
N CYS A 77 1.82 -8.77 8.45
CA CYS A 77 2.09 -8.74 7.03
C CYS A 77 3.60 -8.81 6.75
N GLN A 78 4.06 -9.85 6.06
CA GLN A 78 5.46 -10.01 5.64
C GLN A 78 5.97 -8.87 4.74
N HIS A 79 5.07 -8.13 4.09
CA HIS A 79 5.41 -6.99 3.23
C HIS A 79 5.46 -5.65 3.98
N PHE A 80 5.24 -5.64 5.30
CA PHE A 80 5.29 -4.42 6.08
C PHE A 80 6.69 -3.80 6.03
N GLY A 81 6.74 -2.48 5.96
CA GLY A 81 8.01 -1.73 5.83
C GLY A 81 8.47 -1.50 4.39
N ALA A 82 8.23 -2.45 3.48
CA ALA A 82 8.46 -2.28 2.04
C ALA A 82 7.21 -1.77 1.32
N CYS A 83 6.05 -2.37 1.61
CA CYS A 83 4.76 -1.95 1.05
C CYS A 83 4.35 -0.57 1.54
N GLY A 84 3.87 0.27 0.62
CA GLY A 84 3.38 1.62 0.94
C GLY A 84 2.01 1.68 1.61
N GLY A 85 1.27 0.57 1.69
CA GLY A 85 -0.13 0.54 2.11
C GLY A 85 -0.33 0.75 3.61
N CYS A 86 0.40 0.04 4.45
CA CYS A 86 0.29 0.10 5.91
C CYS A 86 1.43 0.90 6.53
N LYS A 87 1.14 1.63 7.64
CA LYS A 87 2.11 2.51 8.29
C LYS A 87 2.46 2.11 9.72
N TRP A 88 1.55 1.46 10.44
CA TRP A 88 1.66 1.21 11.88
C TRP A 88 1.35 -0.24 12.30
N GLN A 89 1.54 -1.22 11.41
CA GLN A 89 1.36 -2.63 11.82
C GLN A 89 2.36 -3.10 12.89
N ASN A 90 3.44 -2.37 13.08
CA ASN A 90 4.46 -2.60 14.09
C ASN A 90 4.15 -1.93 15.45
N MET A 91 2.98 -1.32 15.61
CA MET A 91 2.53 -0.66 16.84
C MET A 91 1.24 -1.31 17.31
N ASN A 92 1.07 -1.55 18.62
CA ASN A 92 -0.18 -2.07 19.15
C ASN A 92 -1.36 -1.14 18.86
N TYR A 93 -2.57 -1.70 18.74
CA TYR A 93 -3.72 -0.97 18.23
C TYR A 93 -4.17 0.17 19.13
N ASP A 94 -4.11 -0.02 20.45
CA ASP A 94 -4.49 1.04 21.42
C ASP A 94 -3.60 2.27 21.27
N LYS A 95 -2.32 2.07 21.02
CA LYS A 95 -1.40 3.19 20.75
C LYS A 95 -1.63 3.83 19.39
N GLN A 96 -2.02 3.04 18.37
CA GLN A 96 -2.46 3.62 17.09
C GLN A 96 -3.67 4.54 17.30
N LEU A 97 -4.65 4.11 18.09
CA LEU A 97 -5.81 4.93 18.45
C LEU A 97 -5.39 6.18 19.23
N PHE A 98 -4.54 6.02 20.24
CA PHE A 98 -4.02 7.14 21.03
C PHE A 98 -3.36 8.21 20.15
N TYR A 99 -2.43 7.83 19.27
CA TYR A 99 -1.73 8.79 18.42
C TYR A 99 -2.64 9.42 17.36
N LYS A 100 -3.58 8.68 16.80
CA LYS A 100 -4.60 9.23 15.89
C LYS A 100 -5.48 10.28 16.58
N ASN A 101 -5.92 9.97 17.79
CA ASN A 101 -6.71 10.91 18.60
C ASN A 101 -5.92 12.18 18.90
N GLN A 102 -4.66 12.05 19.32
CA GLN A 102 -3.76 13.17 19.55
C GLN A 102 -3.50 14.00 18.29
N GLU A 103 -3.34 13.39 17.15
CA GLU A 103 -3.15 14.12 15.89
C GLU A 103 -4.35 15.02 15.59
N VAL A 104 -5.57 14.49 15.69
CA VAL A 104 -6.81 15.28 15.48
C VAL A 104 -6.90 16.40 16.49
N PHE A 105 -6.72 16.12 17.78
CA PHE A 105 -6.74 17.12 18.84
C PHE A 105 -5.72 18.24 18.59
N ASN A 106 -4.48 17.89 18.28
CA ASN A 106 -3.42 18.85 18.02
C ASN A 106 -3.70 19.70 16.78
N ASN A 107 -4.25 19.10 15.71
CA ASN A 107 -4.59 19.83 14.48
C ASN A 107 -5.71 20.85 14.74
N LEU A 108 -6.76 20.45 15.43
CA LEU A 108 -7.86 21.37 15.78
C LEU A 108 -7.38 22.50 16.70
N LYS A 109 -6.63 22.19 17.74
CA LYS A 109 -6.17 23.16 18.72
C LYS A 109 -5.10 24.10 18.17
N ARG A 110 -4.06 23.57 17.50
CA ARG A 110 -2.88 24.34 17.10
C ARG A 110 -3.00 24.97 15.71
N ILE A 111 -3.59 24.26 14.77
CA ILE A 111 -3.75 24.73 13.38
C ILE A 111 -5.10 25.42 13.24
N GLY A 112 -6.17 24.75 13.66
CA GLY A 112 -7.52 25.28 13.62
C GLY A 112 -7.77 26.43 14.60
N LYS A 113 -6.98 26.50 15.69
CA LYS A 113 -7.14 27.48 16.78
C LYS A 113 -8.56 27.48 17.37
N ILE A 114 -9.16 26.28 17.45
CA ILE A 114 -10.52 26.08 17.94
C ILE A 114 -10.45 25.77 19.43
N GLU A 115 -11.29 26.41 20.22
CA GLU A 115 -11.56 25.97 21.59
C GLU A 115 -12.36 24.67 21.51
N LEU A 116 -11.79 23.61 22.08
CA LEU A 116 -12.40 22.29 22.04
C LEU A 116 -13.25 22.07 23.29
N PRO A 117 -14.49 21.56 23.14
CA PRO A 117 -15.24 21.01 24.27
C PRO A 117 -14.54 19.76 24.82
N ILE A 118 -15.22 19.00 25.66
CA ILE A 118 -14.76 17.66 26.06
C ILE A 118 -14.47 16.87 24.77
N PHE A 119 -13.22 16.41 24.62
CA PHE A 119 -12.80 15.66 23.44
C PHE A 119 -13.01 14.17 23.74
N GLU A 120 -14.03 13.61 23.12
CA GLU A 120 -14.39 12.20 23.30
C GLU A 120 -13.26 11.26 22.85
N PRO A 121 -13.10 10.09 23.49
CA PRO A 121 -12.17 9.08 23.04
C PRO A 121 -12.47 8.63 21.62
N ILE A 122 -11.43 8.34 20.86
CA ILE A 122 -11.58 7.82 19.50
C ILE A 122 -12.27 6.44 19.51
N LEU A 123 -13.27 6.26 18.67
CA LEU A 123 -13.91 4.96 18.48
C LEU A 123 -12.98 4.03 17.71
N GLY A 124 -12.62 2.90 18.29
CA GLY A 124 -11.83 1.86 17.64
C GLY A 124 -12.65 1.02 16.65
N SER A 125 -11.97 0.44 15.66
CA SER A 125 -12.59 -0.52 14.75
C SER A 125 -12.63 -1.92 15.39
N ALA A 126 -13.75 -2.62 15.25
CA ALA A 126 -13.88 -4.01 15.69
C ALA A 126 -12.95 -4.95 14.89
N LYS A 127 -12.73 -4.65 13.58
CA LYS A 127 -11.80 -5.37 12.73
C LYS A 127 -10.54 -4.52 12.50
N GLN A 128 -9.38 -5.03 12.86
CA GLN A 128 -8.08 -4.38 12.62
C GLN A 128 -7.49 -4.80 11.26
N PHE A 129 -7.91 -5.96 10.75
CA PHE A 129 -7.56 -6.53 9.45
C PHE A 129 -8.84 -6.88 8.69
N PHE A 130 -8.71 -7.13 7.39
CA PHE A 130 -9.82 -7.58 6.54
C PHE A 130 -11.04 -6.64 6.57
N TYR A 131 -10.80 -5.34 6.69
CA TYR A 131 -11.85 -4.31 6.75
C TYR A 131 -12.07 -3.57 5.42
N ARG A 132 -11.20 -3.77 4.44
CA ARG A 132 -11.33 -3.12 3.13
C ARG A 132 -12.26 -3.91 2.22
N ASN A 133 -13.16 -3.18 1.58
CA ASN A 133 -14.05 -3.70 0.56
C ASN A 133 -13.59 -3.39 -0.88
N LYS A 134 -12.51 -2.62 -1.05
CA LYS A 134 -11.91 -2.30 -2.36
C LYS A 134 -10.40 -2.30 -2.28
N MET A 135 -9.76 -3.02 -3.20
CA MET A 135 -8.32 -3.01 -3.39
C MET A 135 -7.99 -2.85 -4.88
N GLU A 136 -6.95 -2.04 -5.15
CA GLU A 136 -6.42 -1.81 -6.49
C GLU A 136 -4.94 -2.21 -6.50
N PHE A 137 -4.57 -3.08 -7.44
CA PHE A 137 -3.22 -3.61 -7.59
C PHE A 137 -2.66 -3.22 -8.95
N GLY A 138 -1.43 -2.76 -8.99
CA GLY A 138 -0.74 -2.45 -10.23
C GLY A 138 0.00 -3.68 -10.77
N PHE A 139 0.01 -3.83 -12.09
CA PHE A 139 0.91 -4.73 -12.80
C PHE A 139 2.19 -3.98 -13.19
N SER A 140 3.31 -4.66 -13.13
CA SER A 140 4.59 -4.11 -13.60
C SER A 140 5.51 -5.22 -14.10
N ASP A 141 6.23 -4.96 -15.18
CA ASP A 141 7.38 -5.76 -15.64
C ASP A 141 8.69 -5.39 -14.91
N SER A 142 8.59 -4.51 -13.92
CA SER A 142 9.72 -3.94 -13.19
C SER A 142 9.53 -4.08 -11.68
N ARG A 143 9.53 -5.34 -11.21
CA ARG A 143 9.38 -5.70 -9.81
C ARG A 143 10.36 -4.96 -8.91
N TRP A 144 9.89 -4.50 -7.76
CA TRP A 144 10.75 -4.04 -6.69
C TRP A 144 11.42 -5.23 -6.00
N MET A 145 12.73 -5.15 -5.83
CA MET A 145 13.50 -6.09 -5.01
C MET A 145 13.67 -5.53 -3.61
N THR A 146 13.37 -6.36 -2.61
CA THR A 146 13.58 -6.00 -1.21
C THR A 146 15.07 -5.99 -0.85
N ASP A 147 15.45 -5.29 0.23
CA ASP A 147 16.83 -5.28 0.71
C ASP A 147 17.32 -6.71 1.04
N ALA A 148 16.44 -7.58 1.55
CA ALA A 148 16.76 -8.99 1.83
C ALA A 148 17.06 -9.79 0.55
N GLU A 149 16.27 -9.63 -0.50
CA GLU A 149 16.51 -10.27 -1.81
C GLU A 149 17.81 -9.77 -2.45
N ILE A 150 18.10 -8.49 -2.35
CA ILE A 150 19.37 -7.92 -2.85
C ILE A 150 20.57 -8.50 -2.08
N GLN A 151 20.47 -8.60 -0.75
CA GLN A 151 21.54 -9.11 0.10
C GLN A 151 21.77 -10.62 -0.06
N SER A 152 20.70 -11.39 -0.34
CA SER A 152 20.82 -12.83 -0.59
C SER A 152 21.51 -13.16 -1.93
N GLY A 153 21.65 -12.18 -2.83
CA GLY A 153 22.19 -12.38 -4.17
C GLY A 153 21.30 -13.24 -5.06
N THR A 154 20.04 -13.47 -4.68
CA THR A 154 19.10 -14.28 -5.45
C THR A 154 18.84 -13.62 -6.79
N GLU A 155 19.13 -14.32 -7.86
CA GLU A 155 18.80 -13.88 -9.21
C GLU A 155 17.30 -14.09 -9.45
N ILE A 156 16.58 -13.00 -9.75
CA ILE A 156 15.15 -13.04 -10.03
C ILE A 156 14.97 -13.01 -11.53
N GLU A 157 14.70 -14.17 -12.11
CA GLU A 157 14.45 -14.31 -13.56
C GLU A 157 13.17 -13.58 -13.99
N ASN A 158 12.08 -13.76 -13.25
CA ASN A 158 10.80 -13.13 -13.54
C ASN A 158 10.64 -11.79 -12.82
N LYS A 159 10.67 -10.70 -13.60
CA LYS A 159 10.50 -9.32 -13.10
C LYS A 159 9.05 -8.85 -13.07
N ASN A 160 8.10 -9.71 -13.37
CA ASN A 160 6.68 -9.41 -13.30
C ASN A 160 6.21 -9.33 -11.85
N ALA A 161 5.47 -8.27 -11.53
CA ALA A 161 4.88 -8.04 -10.23
C ALA A 161 3.40 -7.65 -10.34
N LEU A 162 2.60 -8.12 -9.40
CA LEU A 162 1.23 -7.67 -9.19
C LEU A 162 1.03 -7.32 -7.71
N GLY A 163 0.88 -6.03 -7.42
CA GLY A 163 0.80 -5.57 -6.04
C GLY A 163 0.74 -4.06 -5.90
N PHE A 164 1.54 -3.49 -5.02
CA PHE A 164 1.46 -2.07 -4.68
C PHE A 164 2.73 -1.30 -5.02
N HIS A 165 2.56 -0.03 -5.35
CA HIS A 165 3.69 0.89 -5.54
C HIS A 165 4.52 1.04 -4.26
N ILE A 166 5.83 1.06 -4.45
CA ILE A 166 6.77 1.46 -3.40
C ILE A 166 6.61 2.97 -3.14
N PRO A 167 6.61 3.42 -1.88
CA PRO A 167 6.51 4.84 -1.56
C PRO A 167 7.53 5.68 -2.32
N LYS A 168 7.06 6.70 -3.03
CA LYS A 168 7.85 7.62 -3.87
C LYS A 168 8.44 7.01 -5.15
N MET A 169 8.07 5.79 -5.51
CA MET A 169 8.52 5.10 -6.73
C MET A 169 7.30 4.76 -7.59
N TRP A 170 7.00 5.62 -8.54
CA TRP A 170 5.80 5.50 -9.38
C TRP A 170 5.86 4.37 -10.41
N ASP A 171 7.05 3.88 -10.73
CA ASP A 171 7.32 2.86 -11.74
C ASP A 171 7.68 1.49 -11.16
N LYS A 172 7.70 1.36 -9.82
CA LYS A 172 8.07 0.12 -9.13
C LYS A 172 6.91 -0.44 -8.33
N ILE A 173 6.63 -1.71 -8.58
CA ILE A 173 5.61 -2.48 -7.86
C ILE A 173 6.30 -3.52 -6.98
N LEU A 174 5.92 -3.54 -5.71
CA LEU A 174 6.22 -4.66 -4.81
C LEU A 174 5.25 -5.80 -5.15
N ASP A 175 5.79 -6.96 -5.43
CA ASP A 175 4.99 -8.16 -5.63
C ASP A 175 4.38 -8.62 -4.31
N ILE A 176 3.07 -8.83 -4.26
CA ILE A 176 2.34 -9.13 -3.01
C ILE A 176 1.81 -10.56 -3.07
N GLU A 177 2.19 -11.39 -2.11
CA GLU A 177 1.64 -12.75 -1.96
C GLU A 177 0.35 -12.75 -1.14
N LYS A 178 0.34 -12.04 -0.01
CA LYS A 178 -0.83 -11.93 0.86
C LYS A 178 -1.01 -10.50 1.39
N CYS A 179 -2.19 -9.93 1.17
CA CYS A 179 -2.63 -8.69 1.80
C CYS A 179 -3.67 -9.02 2.87
N HIS A 180 -3.49 -8.47 4.07
CA HIS A 180 -4.38 -8.69 5.21
C HIS A 180 -5.45 -7.60 5.37
N LEU A 181 -5.65 -6.77 4.34
CA LEU A 181 -6.62 -5.67 4.40
C LEU A 181 -7.97 -6.03 3.77
N GLN A 182 -8.00 -6.95 2.81
CA GLN A 182 -9.22 -7.45 2.17
C GLN A 182 -9.31 -8.96 2.38
N GLU A 183 -10.51 -9.45 2.62
CA GLU A 183 -10.79 -10.88 2.81
C GLU A 183 -10.56 -11.66 1.50
N ASP A 184 -10.32 -12.96 1.63
CA ASP A 184 -10.33 -13.86 0.47
C ASP A 184 -11.76 -13.96 -0.10
N PRO A 185 -11.87 -14.17 -1.42
CA PRO A 185 -10.83 -14.68 -2.32
C PRO A 185 -9.94 -13.63 -2.99
N SER A 186 -9.82 -12.41 -2.48
CA SER A 186 -9.03 -11.34 -3.12
C SER A 186 -7.57 -11.74 -3.37
N ASN A 187 -6.91 -12.38 -2.39
CA ASN A 187 -5.54 -12.86 -2.56
C ASN A 187 -5.46 -13.99 -3.58
N ALA A 188 -6.41 -14.94 -3.52
CA ALA A 188 -6.46 -16.06 -4.45
C ALA A 188 -6.65 -15.58 -5.90
N ILE A 189 -7.60 -14.66 -6.14
CA ILE A 189 -7.85 -14.07 -7.47
C ILE A 189 -6.59 -13.37 -7.99
N ARG A 190 -5.96 -12.50 -7.19
CA ARG A 190 -4.75 -11.78 -7.59
C ARG A 190 -3.62 -12.74 -7.95
N ASN A 191 -3.34 -13.70 -7.09
CA ASN A 191 -2.23 -14.64 -7.29
C ASN A 191 -2.44 -15.51 -8.50
N GLU A 192 -3.68 -15.97 -8.73
CA GLU A 192 -4.03 -16.78 -9.90
C GLU A 192 -3.91 -15.99 -11.21
N ILE A 193 -4.39 -14.74 -11.22
CA ILE A 193 -4.23 -13.85 -12.39
C ILE A 193 -2.76 -13.67 -12.73
N LYS A 194 -1.91 -13.43 -11.74
CA LYS A 194 -0.47 -13.29 -11.95
C LYS A 194 0.15 -14.57 -12.49
N ARG A 195 -0.17 -15.72 -11.87
CA ARG A 195 0.34 -17.04 -12.28
C ARG A 195 -0.03 -17.32 -13.73
N PHE A 196 -1.32 -17.25 -14.04
CA PHE A 196 -1.84 -17.56 -15.38
C PHE A 196 -1.26 -16.61 -16.45
N ALA A 197 -1.22 -15.32 -16.17
CA ALA A 197 -0.65 -14.34 -17.09
C ALA A 197 0.83 -14.59 -17.36
N THR A 198 1.60 -14.99 -16.34
CA THR A 198 3.03 -15.32 -16.50
C THR A 198 3.21 -16.58 -17.34
N GLU A 199 2.46 -17.64 -17.07
CA GLU A 199 2.54 -18.92 -17.79
C GLU A 199 2.13 -18.82 -19.27
N ASN A 200 1.21 -17.89 -19.57
CA ASN A 200 0.73 -17.64 -20.93
C ASN A 200 1.42 -16.48 -21.64
N ASN A 201 2.52 -15.95 -21.07
CA ASN A 201 3.29 -14.84 -21.63
C ASN A 201 2.47 -13.58 -21.89
N ILE A 202 1.40 -13.33 -21.09
CA ILE A 202 0.63 -12.10 -21.13
C ILE A 202 1.49 -11.01 -20.49
N THR A 203 1.77 -9.94 -21.22
CA THR A 203 2.73 -8.92 -20.81
C THR A 203 2.18 -7.98 -19.74
N PHE A 204 3.03 -7.62 -18.77
CA PHE A 204 2.72 -6.67 -17.69
C PHE A 204 3.13 -5.26 -18.11
N PHE A 205 2.44 -4.27 -17.57
CA PHE A 205 2.64 -2.86 -17.94
C PHE A 205 4.02 -2.34 -17.55
N ASN A 206 4.68 -1.69 -18.51
CA ASN A 206 5.88 -0.91 -18.27
C ASN A 206 5.51 0.57 -18.18
N ALA A 207 5.55 1.14 -16.99
CA ALA A 207 5.13 2.52 -16.75
C ALA A 207 6.07 3.57 -17.39
N ARG A 208 7.33 3.21 -17.69
CA ARG A 208 8.30 4.13 -18.33
C ARG A 208 8.15 4.20 -19.83
N ASN A 209 7.93 3.03 -20.43
CA ASN A 209 7.87 2.89 -21.89
C ASN A 209 6.44 2.92 -22.42
N HIS A 210 5.44 2.84 -21.53
CA HIS A 210 4.02 2.75 -21.89
C HIS A 210 3.76 1.55 -22.82
N THR A 211 4.22 0.38 -22.40
CA THR A 211 4.06 -0.89 -23.14
C THR A 211 3.54 -1.99 -22.20
N GLY A 212 3.14 -3.11 -22.78
CA GLY A 212 2.56 -4.23 -22.03
C GLY A 212 1.04 -4.16 -22.00
N LEU A 213 0.40 -5.27 -21.65
CA LEU A 213 -1.05 -5.43 -21.77
C LEU A 213 -1.77 -5.18 -20.44
N LEU A 214 -1.36 -5.88 -19.36
CA LEU A 214 -2.02 -5.82 -18.05
C LEU A 214 -1.56 -4.60 -17.26
N ARG A 215 -2.50 -3.74 -16.84
CA ARG A 215 -2.19 -2.47 -16.18
C ARG A 215 -2.60 -2.41 -14.72
N THR A 216 -3.89 -2.65 -14.41
CA THR A 216 -4.42 -2.56 -13.04
C THR A 216 -5.46 -3.65 -12.82
N LEU A 217 -5.50 -4.20 -11.62
CA LEU A 217 -6.54 -5.10 -11.12
C LEU A 217 -7.26 -4.41 -9.97
N MET A 218 -8.57 -4.26 -10.06
CA MET A 218 -9.40 -3.84 -8.94
C MET A 218 -10.31 -4.99 -8.52
N ILE A 219 -10.38 -5.23 -7.20
CA ILE A 219 -11.28 -6.21 -6.60
C ILE A 219 -12.14 -5.49 -5.57
N ARG A 220 -13.46 -5.63 -5.70
CA ARG A 220 -14.44 -5.19 -4.71
C ARG A 220 -15.16 -6.38 -4.12
N THR A 221 -15.41 -6.32 -2.83
CA THR A 221 -16.23 -7.29 -2.08
C THR A 221 -17.33 -6.56 -1.35
N ALA A 222 -18.49 -7.15 -1.26
CA ALA A 222 -19.64 -6.64 -0.52
C ALA A 222 -19.91 -7.50 0.71
N SER A 223 -20.62 -6.96 1.73
CA SER A 223 -21.06 -7.70 2.91
C SER A 223 -22.01 -8.86 2.58
N THR A 224 -22.69 -8.76 1.44
CA THR A 224 -23.54 -9.80 0.85
C THR A 224 -22.78 -11.02 0.32
N GLY A 225 -21.43 -10.96 0.28
CA GLY A 225 -20.57 -11.98 -0.31
C GLY A 225 -20.35 -11.80 -1.82
N GLU A 226 -20.92 -10.78 -2.44
CA GLU A 226 -20.74 -10.51 -3.86
C GLU A 226 -19.35 -9.93 -4.17
N ILE A 227 -18.81 -10.29 -5.34
CA ILE A 227 -17.45 -9.94 -5.75
C ILE A 227 -17.46 -9.32 -7.14
N MET A 228 -16.83 -8.17 -7.26
CA MET A 228 -16.56 -7.52 -8.54
C MET A 228 -15.06 -7.51 -8.82
N VAL A 229 -14.69 -7.92 -10.01
CA VAL A 229 -13.31 -7.88 -10.50
C VAL A 229 -13.28 -7.02 -11.75
N LEU A 230 -12.43 -6.00 -11.77
CA LEU A 230 -12.18 -5.14 -12.92
C LEU A 230 -10.72 -5.24 -13.34
N LEU A 231 -10.48 -5.68 -14.57
CA LEU A 231 -9.16 -5.69 -15.19
C LEU A 231 -9.01 -4.51 -16.15
N GLN A 232 -7.96 -3.72 -15.93
CA GLN A 232 -7.58 -2.66 -16.84
C GLN A 232 -6.43 -3.13 -17.73
N PHE A 233 -6.68 -3.08 -19.03
CA PHE A 233 -5.69 -3.34 -20.07
C PHE A 233 -5.18 -2.01 -20.64
N PHE A 234 -3.88 -1.94 -20.95
CA PHE A 234 -3.31 -0.74 -21.53
C PHE A 234 -3.66 -0.57 -23.01
N GLN A 235 -3.73 -1.66 -23.74
CA GLN A 235 -4.07 -1.68 -25.17
C GLN A 235 -5.04 -2.80 -25.49
N GLU A 236 -5.66 -2.78 -26.66
CA GLU A 236 -6.52 -3.86 -27.12
C GLU A 236 -5.68 -5.02 -27.63
N ASP A 237 -5.93 -6.19 -27.06
CA ASP A 237 -5.54 -7.51 -27.55
C ASP A 237 -6.68 -8.47 -27.19
N LYS A 238 -7.63 -8.61 -28.09
CA LYS A 238 -8.84 -9.39 -27.84
C LYS A 238 -8.51 -10.84 -27.47
N ALA A 239 -7.54 -11.47 -28.12
CA ALA A 239 -7.23 -12.87 -27.91
C ALA A 239 -6.67 -13.11 -26.50
N GLN A 240 -5.67 -12.33 -26.08
CA GLN A 240 -5.07 -12.45 -24.75
C GLN A 240 -6.05 -12.01 -23.66
N ARG A 241 -6.82 -10.95 -23.89
CA ARG A 241 -7.85 -10.48 -22.96
C ARG A 241 -8.91 -11.55 -22.70
N GLU A 242 -9.50 -12.14 -23.75
CA GLU A 242 -10.51 -13.18 -23.61
C GLU A 242 -9.94 -14.47 -23.01
N LEU A 243 -8.73 -14.84 -23.34
CA LEU A 243 -8.02 -15.97 -22.74
C LEU A 243 -7.95 -15.81 -21.20
N LEU A 244 -7.51 -14.63 -20.72
CA LEU A 244 -7.39 -14.37 -19.29
C LEU A 244 -8.76 -14.26 -18.61
N LEU A 245 -9.70 -13.53 -19.18
CA LEU A 245 -11.03 -13.31 -18.56
C LEU A 245 -11.83 -14.62 -18.47
N ASN A 246 -11.78 -15.47 -19.51
CA ASN A 246 -12.40 -16.80 -19.48
C ASN A 246 -11.78 -17.68 -18.40
N HIS A 247 -10.46 -17.65 -18.24
CA HIS A 247 -9.79 -18.41 -17.19
C HIS A 247 -10.23 -17.95 -15.80
N ILE A 248 -10.28 -16.63 -15.55
CA ILE A 248 -10.73 -16.07 -14.27
C ILE A 248 -12.16 -16.50 -13.97
N TYR A 249 -13.07 -16.38 -14.94
CA TYR A 249 -14.46 -16.77 -14.78
C TYR A 249 -14.64 -18.26 -14.47
N ALA A 250 -13.89 -19.12 -15.15
CA ALA A 250 -13.94 -20.56 -14.93
C ALA A 250 -13.35 -20.96 -13.56
N THR A 251 -12.28 -20.26 -13.12
CA THR A 251 -11.58 -20.59 -11.87
C THR A 251 -12.32 -20.06 -10.64
N PHE A 252 -13.00 -18.91 -10.77
CA PHE A 252 -13.70 -18.23 -9.66
C PHE A 252 -15.19 -18.01 -10.00
N PRO A 253 -16.00 -19.07 -10.01
CA PRO A 253 -17.43 -18.97 -10.38
C PRO A 253 -18.25 -18.11 -9.41
N GLN A 254 -17.72 -17.79 -8.22
CA GLN A 254 -18.33 -16.89 -7.25
C GLN A 254 -18.20 -15.41 -7.61
N ILE A 255 -17.45 -15.04 -8.66
CA ILE A 255 -17.37 -13.65 -9.12
C ILE A 255 -18.73 -13.25 -9.70
N THR A 256 -19.36 -12.27 -9.07
CA THR A 256 -20.68 -11.75 -9.47
C THR A 256 -20.58 -10.82 -10.68
N SER A 257 -19.50 -10.05 -10.75
CA SER A 257 -19.28 -9.02 -11.77
C SER A 257 -17.84 -9.09 -12.27
N LEU A 258 -17.64 -9.53 -13.50
CA LEU A 258 -16.33 -9.53 -14.17
C LEU A 258 -16.32 -8.47 -15.26
N LEU A 259 -15.54 -7.43 -15.03
CA LEU A 259 -15.46 -6.25 -15.87
C LEU A 259 -14.06 -6.08 -16.47
N TYR A 260 -13.99 -5.35 -17.56
CA TYR A 260 -12.72 -4.91 -18.12
C TYR A 260 -12.81 -3.52 -18.74
N VAL A 261 -11.66 -2.90 -18.93
CA VAL A 261 -11.53 -1.60 -19.59
C VAL A 261 -10.20 -1.55 -20.36
N ILE A 262 -10.23 -0.89 -21.52
CA ILE A 262 -9.01 -0.59 -22.30
C ILE A 262 -8.67 0.87 -22.03
N ASN A 263 -7.54 1.12 -21.36
CA ASN A 263 -7.11 2.47 -21.00
C ASN A 263 -5.66 2.72 -21.39
N GLY A 264 -5.46 3.25 -22.57
CA GLY A 264 -4.14 3.62 -23.12
C GLY A 264 -3.64 5.03 -22.71
N LYS A 265 -4.30 5.69 -21.74
CA LYS A 265 -3.88 7.03 -21.28
C LYS A 265 -2.59 6.95 -20.46
N ALA A 266 -1.94 8.11 -20.29
CA ALA A 266 -0.78 8.23 -19.41
C ALA A 266 -1.10 7.98 -17.93
N ASN A 267 -2.34 8.26 -17.49
CA ASN A 267 -2.82 7.97 -16.12
C ASN A 267 -3.80 6.79 -16.11
N ASP A 268 -4.06 6.25 -14.94
CA ASP A 268 -4.92 5.07 -14.70
C ASP A 268 -6.36 5.41 -14.32
N THR A 269 -6.77 6.68 -14.41
CA THR A 269 -8.13 7.12 -14.05
C THR A 269 -9.18 6.52 -14.99
N LEU A 270 -10.36 6.20 -14.42
CA LEU A 270 -11.45 5.50 -15.11
C LEU A 270 -12.66 6.38 -15.44
N TYR A 271 -12.71 7.64 -14.99
CA TYR A 271 -13.91 8.50 -15.09
C TYR A 271 -14.43 8.73 -16.51
N ASP A 272 -13.53 8.68 -17.49
CA ASP A 272 -13.80 8.93 -18.91
C ASP A 272 -13.59 7.66 -19.76
N GLN A 273 -13.61 6.48 -19.13
CA GLN A 273 -13.38 5.22 -19.79
C GLN A 273 -14.65 4.39 -19.91
N ASP A 274 -14.78 3.66 -21.00
CA ASP A 274 -15.87 2.73 -21.27
C ASP A 274 -15.57 1.38 -20.59
N ILE A 275 -16.10 1.20 -19.37
CA ILE A 275 -16.01 -0.05 -18.62
C ILE A 275 -17.01 -1.05 -19.19
N LYS A 276 -16.53 -2.21 -19.61
CA LYS A 276 -17.32 -3.23 -20.27
C LYS A 276 -17.55 -4.43 -19.37
N LEU A 277 -18.79 -4.91 -19.36
CA LEU A 277 -19.14 -6.17 -18.76
C LEU A 277 -18.62 -7.32 -19.62
N PHE A 278 -17.84 -8.22 -18.99
CA PHE A 278 -17.45 -9.48 -19.62
C PHE A 278 -18.42 -10.62 -19.26
N GLN A 279 -18.71 -10.76 -17.96
CA GLN A 279 -19.60 -11.81 -17.45
C GLN A 279 -20.28 -11.40 -16.15
N GLY A 280 -21.47 -11.91 -15.90
CA GLY A 280 -22.27 -11.65 -14.72
C GLY A 280 -23.09 -10.35 -14.81
N ARG A 281 -23.11 -9.55 -13.76
CA ARG A 281 -23.77 -8.24 -13.67
C ARG A 281 -22.75 -7.12 -13.71
N ASP A 282 -23.14 -5.92 -14.08
CA ASP A 282 -22.28 -4.72 -14.09
C ASP A 282 -22.21 -4.02 -12.73
N TYR A 283 -22.85 -4.59 -11.70
CA TYR A 283 -22.85 -4.11 -10.32
C TYR A 283 -22.77 -5.26 -9.31
N ILE A 284 -22.45 -4.92 -8.07
CA ILE A 284 -22.63 -5.76 -6.88
C ILE A 284 -23.53 -5.04 -5.87
N LEU A 285 -24.25 -5.81 -5.07
CA LEU A 285 -25.10 -5.30 -4.00
C LEU A 285 -24.30 -5.25 -2.69
N GLU A 286 -24.41 -4.14 -1.99
CA GLU A 286 -23.95 -3.98 -0.61
C GLU A 286 -25.19 -3.80 0.29
N GLU A 287 -25.13 -4.36 1.49
CA GLU A 287 -26.17 -4.11 2.48
C GLU A 287 -25.63 -3.20 3.60
N MET A 288 -26.28 -2.08 3.83
CA MET A 288 -25.92 -1.13 4.87
C MET A 288 -27.17 -0.70 5.63
N GLU A 289 -27.27 -1.02 6.91
CA GLU A 289 -28.39 -0.66 7.80
C GLU A 289 -29.77 -1.06 7.23
N GLY A 290 -29.84 -2.23 6.57
CA GLY A 290 -31.05 -2.74 5.93
C GLY A 290 -31.41 -2.12 4.58
N LEU A 291 -30.51 -1.32 3.99
CA LEU A 291 -30.60 -0.77 2.65
C LEU A 291 -29.67 -1.53 1.68
N HIS A 292 -30.12 -1.66 0.42
CA HIS A 292 -29.36 -2.31 -0.67
C HIS A 292 -28.93 -1.31 -1.74
#